data_703e425532ad536d5721f8e708b8c373
#
_entry.id   703e425532ad536d5721f8e708b8c373
#
_cell.length_a   1.000
_cell.length_b   1.000
_cell.length_c   1.000
_cell.angle_alpha   90.00
_cell.angle_beta   90.00
_cell.angle_gamma   90.00
#
_symmetry.space_group_name_H-M   'P 1'
#
loop_
_entity.id
_entity.type
_entity.pdbx_description
1 polymer ?
#
loop_
_entity_poly.entity_id
_entity_poly.type
_entity_poly.pdbx_seq_one_letter_code
_entity_poly.pdbx_strand_id
1 'polypeptide(L)'
;MQKILSITFFSFFCFLNSIADEWKIKNKWKISCGIVDKESLVINGKPKTRYNKNEFKLESVLFKLDKGDVGSCPTDKKPVYKFDYSGRQEITHRLPIGKTIFETDIYIEGAPQYRSTVFQIHDGRNKGAPPSWIGVGMDWKLKYKFPRGECPAEKCKKIKTAYLKPGEKNRFKASIDYQKKSKSLTVFYYLNNEMIAKHVDVPLSKKMTDGPYGPSKPYIKIGIYRIGETGTTSFAYNNLIIKNKKTK
;
A
#
# COMPACT_ATOMS: atom_id res chain seq x y z
N MET A 1 -40.68 -54.06 -43.82
CA MET A 1 -40.06 -54.11 -42.47
C MET A 1 -38.83 -53.21 -42.44
N GLN A 2 -38.99 -51.98 -42.00
CA GLN A 2 -37.87 -51.04 -41.84
C GLN A 2 -37.46 -51.04 -40.36
N LYS A 3 -36.21 -51.43 -40.12
CA LYS A 3 -35.60 -51.38 -38.78
C LYS A 3 -35.07 -49.97 -38.54
N ILE A 4 -35.67 -49.24 -37.59
CA ILE A 4 -35.23 -47.95 -37.11
C ILE A 4 -34.10 -48.22 -36.10
N LEU A 5 -32.89 -47.77 -36.43
CA LEU A 5 -31.70 -47.82 -35.58
C LEU A 5 -31.71 -46.57 -34.71
N SER A 6 -32.03 -46.72 -33.43
CA SER A 6 -32.01 -45.64 -32.46
C SER A 6 -30.60 -45.43 -31.97
N ILE A 7 -29.95 -44.31 -32.38
CA ILE A 7 -28.63 -43.92 -31.90
C ILE A 7 -28.82 -43.04 -30.66
N THR A 8 -28.55 -43.61 -29.49
CA THR A 8 -28.57 -42.86 -28.23
C THR A 8 -27.27 -42.07 -28.11
N PHE A 9 -27.36 -40.77 -28.28
CA PHE A 9 -26.24 -39.82 -28.05
C PHE A 9 -26.04 -39.67 -26.54
N PHE A 10 -25.03 -40.31 -25.97
CA PHE A 10 -24.59 -40.07 -24.60
C PHE A 10 -23.76 -38.77 -24.57
N SER A 11 -24.41 -37.66 -24.25
CA SER A 11 -23.72 -36.37 -24.00
C SER A 11 -22.95 -36.48 -22.70
N PHE A 12 -21.64 -36.71 -22.80
CA PHE A 12 -20.70 -36.62 -21.69
C PHE A 12 -20.51 -35.14 -21.34
N PHE A 13 -21.36 -34.59 -20.48
CA PHE A 13 -21.15 -33.29 -19.87
C PHE A 13 -19.97 -33.43 -18.91
N CYS A 14 -18.76 -33.17 -19.42
CA CYS A 14 -17.62 -32.83 -18.58
C CYS A 14 -17.92 -31.55 -17.84
N PHE A 15 -18.43 -31.66 -16.61
CA PHE A 15 -18.39 -30.55 -15.64
C PHE A 15 -16.94 -30.23 -15.36
N LEU A 16 -16.36 -29.36 -16.16
CA LEU A 16 -15.17 -28.63 -15.79
C LEU A 16 -15.55 -27.76 -14.59
N ASN A 17 -15.41 -28.32 -13.38
CA ASN A 17 -15.35 -27.53 -12.18
C ASN A 17 -14.13 -26.60 -12.31
N SER A 18 -14.32 -25.48 -13.00
CA SER A 18 -13.41 -24.36 -12.90
C SER A 18 -13.48 -23.92 -11.44
N ILE A 19 -12.52 -24.36 -10.64
CA ILE A 19 -12.26 -23.80 -9.33
C ILE A 19 -11.92 -22.34 -9.59
N ALA A 20 -12.95 -21.52 -9.66
CA ALA A 20 -12.77 -20.08 -9.77
C ALA A 20 -11.99 -19.66 -8.52
N ASP A 21 -10.73 -19.34 -8.73
CA ASP A 21 -9.83 -18.86 -7.69
C ASP A 21 -10.43 -17.60 -7.06
N GLU A 22 -11.12 -17.76 -5.96
CA GLU A 22 -11.93 -16.74 -5.32
C GLU A 22 -11.04 -15.66 -4.65
N TRP A 23 -11.26 -14.41 -5.02
CA TRP A 23 -10.66 -13.27 -4.35
C TRP A 23 -11.30 -13.06 -2.98
N LYS A 24 -10.49 -13.17 -1.92
CA LYS A 24 -10.96 -12.94 -0.55
C LYS A 24 -10.70 -11.51 -0.12
N ILE A 25 -11.72 -10.85 0.41
CA ILE A 25 -11.57 -9.52 1.01
C ILE A 25 -10.77 -9.66 2.31
N LYS A 26 -9.67 -8.92 2.40
CA LYS A 26 -8.80 -8.82 3.58
C LYS A 26 -8.81 -7.36 4.04
N ASN A 27 -9.47 -7.07 5.13
CA ASN A 27 -9.63 -5.69 5.60
C ASN A 27 -9.38 -5.60 7.12
N LYS A 28 -8.11 -5.87 7.51
CA LYS A 28 -7.67 -5.81 8.91
C LYS A 28 -6.45 -4.92 9.01
N TRP A 29 -6.63 -3.76 9.60
CA TRP A 29 -5.63 -2.71 9.72
C TRP A 29 -5.21 -2.47 11.16
N LYS A 30 -4.01 -1.92 11.35
CA LYS A 30 -3.47 -1.47 12.63
C LYS A 30 -2.92 -0.06 12.49
N ILE A 31 -3.05 0.76 13.52
CA ILE A 31 -2.33 2.02 13.59
C ILE A 31 -0.85 1.70 13.76
N SER A 32 0.01 2.38 12.98
CA SER A 32 1.45 2.27 13.06
C SER A 32 2.02 3.42 13.88
N CYS A 33 2.69 4.34 13.23
CA CYS A 33 3.21 5.55 13.86
C CYS A 33 2.20 6.68 13.69
N GLY A 34 1.93 7.45 14.70
CA GLY A 34 0.95 8.53 14.62
C GLY A 34 1.25 9.64 15.61
N ILE A 35 0.47 10.70 15.55
CA ILE A 35 0.49 11.76 16.55
C ILE A 35 -0.30 11.28 17.76
N VAL A 36 0.29 11.41 18.91
CA VAL A 36 -0.37 11.14 20.19
C VAL A 36 -1.17 12.39 20.57
N ASP A 37 -2.36 12.21 21.09
CA ASP A 37 -3.20 13.26 21.70
C ASP A 37 -3.85 14.25 20.71
N LYS A 38 -3.94 13.93 19.41
CA LYS A 38 -4.68 14.72 18.42
C LYS A 38 -5.69 13.89 17.64
N GLU A 39 -6.80 14.52 17.28
CA GLU A 39 -7.81 13.99 16.34
C GLU A 39 -7.33 14.05 14.89
N SER A 40 -6.04 13.81 14.66
CA SER A 40 -5.38 13.87 13.37
C SER A 40 -5.62 12.61 12.51
N LEU A 41 -6.28 11.61 13.08
CA LEU A 41 -6.62 10.35 12.41
C LEU A 41 -8.12 10.07 12.57
N VAL A 42 -8.84 10.09 11.47
CA VAL A 42 -10.27 9.73 11.44
C VAL A 42 -10.43 8.43 10.67
N ILE A 43 -10.97 7.38 11.31
CA ILE A 43 -11.20 6.06 10.73
C ILE A 43 -12.70 5.81 10.66
N ASN A 44 -13.22 5.58 9.45
CA ASN A 44 -14.65 5.36 9.19
C ASN A 44 -15.52 6.44 9.86
N GLY A 45 -15.12 7.72 9.68
CA GLY A 45 -15.80 8.87 10.25
C GLY A 45 -15.65 9.08 11.76
N LYS A 46 -14.84 8.27 12.46
CA LYS A 46 -14.61 8.36 13.91
C LYS A 46 -13.19 8.78 14.22
N PRO A 47 -12.97 9.87 14.98
CA PRO A 47 -11.64 10.27 15.43
C PRO A 47 -10.93 9.17 16.22
N LYS A 48 -9.62 9.05 16.05
CA LYS A 48 -8.74 8.15 16.79
C LYS A 48 -7.54 8.94 17.29
N THR A 49 -7.41 9.01 18.60
CA THR A 49 -6.42 9.83 19.28
C THR A 49 -5.16 9.10 19.69
N ARG A 50 -5.13 7.78 19.60
CA ARG A 50 -4.01 7.03 20.16
C ARG A 50 -3.72 5.73 19.43
N TYR A 51 -2.46 5.33 19.48
CA TYR A 51 -1.97 4.02 19.09
C TYR A 51 -2.83 2.90 19.66
N ASN A 52 -3.58 2.23 18.80
CA ASN A 52 -4.38 1.06 19.16
C ASN A 52 -3.77 -0.17 18.48
N LYS A 53 -3.35 -1.16 19.28
CA LYS A 53 -2.81 -2.42 18.77
C LYS A 53 -3.87 -3.32 18.14
N ASN A 54 -5.15 -3.05 18.38
CA ASN A 54 -6.23 -3.86 17.84
C ASN A 54 -6.39 -3.65 16.34
N GLU A 55 -6.73 -4.71 15.65
CA GLU A 55 -7.09 -4.66 14.24
C GLU A 55 -8.49 -4.06 14.07
N PHE A 56 -8.69 -3.30 13.02
CA PHE A 56 -9.97 -2.71 12.64
C PHE A 56 -10.24 -2.89 11.14
N LYS A 57 -11.51 -2.88 10.76
CA LYS A 57 -11.92 -2.79 9.35
C LYS A 57 -11.82 -1.33 8.90
N LEU A 58 -11.43 -1.13 7.65
CA LEU A 58 -11.20 0.20 7.08
C LEU A 58 -12.00 0.38 5.79
N GLU A 59 -12.87 1.35 5.77
CA GLU A 59 -13.62 1.79 4.57
C GLU A 59 -13.11 3.14 4.10
N SER A 60 -12.81 4.02 5.05
CA SER A 60 -12.23 5.32 4.81
C SER A 60 -11.28 5.72 5.93
N VAL A 61 -10.30 6.55 5.60
CA VAL A 61 -9.40 7.13 6.59
C VAL A 61 -8.94 8.51 6.14
N LEU A 62 -8.96 9.46 7.07
CA LEU A 62 -8.37 10.78 6.93
C LEU A 62 -7.16 10.86 7.86
N PHE A 63 -6.03 11.21 7.28
CA PHE A 63 -4.81 11.58 7.99
C PHE A 63 -4.63 13.09 7.87
N LYS A 64 -4.31 13.75 8.98
CA LYS A 64 -4.02 15.17 9.02
C LYS A 64 -2.79 15.42 9.86
N LEU A 65 -1.88 16.23 9.35
CA LEU A 65 -0.71 16.71 10.07
C LEU A 65 -0.66 18.23 9.95
N ASP A 66 -0.62 18.91 11.08
CA ASP A 66 -0.40 20.34 11.16
C ASP A 66 1.10 20.66 11.27
N LYS A 67 1.47 21.92 11.09
CA LYS A 67 2.82 22.41 11.33
C LYS A 67 3.25 22.05 12.76
N GLY A 68 4.47 21.54 12.93
CA GLY A 68 5.01 21.13 14.22
C GLY A 68 4.64 19.71 14.66
N ASP A 69 3.76 19.01 13.95
CA ASP A 69 3.40 17.63 14.31
C ASP A 69 4.55 16.66 14.07
N VAL A 70 4.99 16.00 15.15
CA VAL A 70 6.05 14.99 15.14
C VAL A 70 5.45 13.60 15.35
N GLY A 71 5.87 12.64 14.54
CA GLY A 71 5.40 11.26 14.67
C GLY A 71 5.91 10.58 15.96
N SER A 72 5.20 9.55 16.42
CA SER A 72 5.53 8.81 17.63
C SER A 72 6.61 7.75 17.47
N CYS A 73 7.05 7.45 16.23
CA CYS A 73 8.13 6.50 16.02
C CYS A 73 9.47 7.09 16.46
N PRO A 74 10.39 6.28 17.04
CA PRO A 74 11.69 6.77 17.52
C PRO A 74 12.53 7.49 16.44
N THR A 75 12.34 7.13 15.17
CA THR A 75 13.01 7.77 14.05
C THR A 75 12.46 9.14 13.69
N ASP A 76 11.25 9.48 14.14
CA ASP A 76 10.57 10.73 13.75
C ASP A 76 11.15 11.95 14.48
N LYS A 77 11.75 11.71 15.65
CA LYS A 77 12.45 12.72 16.48
C LYS A 77 13.90 12.96 16.07
N LYS A 78 14.36 12.32 14.98
CA LYS A 78 15.74 12.46 14.50
C LYS A 78 15.78 13.40 13.30
N PRO A 79 16.84 14.18 13.14
CA PRO A 79 17.05 14.99 11.96
C PRO A 79 17.00 14.17 10.67
N VAL A 80 16.28 14.68 9.68
CA VAL A 80 16.20 14.08 8.34
C VAL A 80 16.52 15.16 7.31
N TYR A 81 17.64 15.01 6.62
CA TYR A 81 18.21 16.05 5.76
C TYR A 81 18.49 17.34 6.59
N LYS A 82 17.89 18.47 6.19
CA LYS A 82 17.97 19.76 6.88
C LYS A 82 16.82 20.01 7.87
N PHE A 83 15.99 19.03 8.13
CA PHE A 83 14.83 19.14 8.99
C PHE A 83 15.05 18.40 10.30
N ASP A 84 14.65 18.95 11.42
CA ASP A 84 14.93 18.44 12.76
C ASP A 84 14.05 17.22 13.11
N TYR A 85 12.91 17.07 12.42
CA TYR A 85 11.95 15.98 12.68
C TYR A 85 11.13 15.61 11.44
N SER A 86 10.35 14.55 11.57
CA SER A 86 9.38 14.11 10.56
C SER A 86 7.98 14.03 11.14
N GLY A 87 7.00 14.58 10.43
CA GLY A 87 5.60 14.35 10.72
C GLY A 87 5.16 12.99 10.20
N ARG A 88 4.45 12.19 11.02
CA ARG A 88 3.99 10.87 10.63
C ARG A 88 2.64 10.50 11.22
N GLN A 89 1.75 10.03 10.34
CA GLN A 89 0.49 9.42 10.69
C GLN A 89 0.21 8.29 9.69
N GLU A 90 0.32 7.04 10.12
CA GLU A 90 0.25 5.88 9.23
C GLU A 90 -0.53 4.73 9.83
N ILE A 91 -1.18 3.94 8.97
CA ILE A 91 -1.75 2.64 9.31
C ILE A 91 -1.13 1.54 8.47
N THR A 92 -1.21 0.32 8.96
CA THR A 92 -0.59 -0.86 8.33
C THR A 92 -1.58 -1.98 8.12
N HIS A 93 -1.35 -2.73 7.05
CA HIS A 93 -2.05 -3.96 6.74
C HIS A 93 -1.05 -5.06 6.40
N ARG A 94 -1.17 -6.25 7.02
CA ARG A 94 -0.31 -7.39 6.71
C ARG A 94 -0.47 -7.79 5.25
N LEU A 95 0.63 -7.90 4.51
CA LEU A 95 0.61 -8.38 3.14
C LEU A 95 0.53 -9.92 3.13
N PRO A 96 -0.56 -10.51 2.62
CA PRO A 96 -0.66 -11.96 2.50
C PRO A 96 0.20 -12.48 1.35
N ILE A 97 0.54 -13.77 1.40
CA ILE A 97 1.24 -14.46 0.31
C ILE A 97 0.29 -14.54 -0.90
N GLY A 98 0.87 -14.44 -2.09
CA GLY A 98 0.17 -14.48 -3.37
C GLY A 98 -0.23 -13.10 -3.87
N LYS A 99 -1.23 -13.06 -4.72
CA LYS A 99 -1.68 -11.82 -5.38
C LYS A 99 -2.58 -11.00 -4.45
N THR A 100 -2.27 -9.72 -4.32
CA THR A 100 -3.08 -8.75 -3.57
C THR A 100 -3.40 -7.57 -4.48
N ILE A 101 -4.64 -7.13 -4.48
CA ILE A 101 -5.07 -5.88 -5.10
C ILE A 101 -5.44 -4.92 -3.97
N PHE A 102 -4.82 -3.76 -3.97
CA PHE A 102 -5.15 -2.61 -3.15
C PHE A 102 -5.69 -1.51 -4.06
N GLU A 103 -6.88 -1.02 -3.79
CA GLU A 103 -7.50 0.08 -4.53
C GLU A 103 -8.11 1.10 -3.55
N THR A 104 -8.02 2.38 -3.90
CA THR A 104 -8.61 3.46 -3.10
C THR A 104 -8.72 4.74 -3.93
N ASP A 105 -9.63 5.61 -3.55
CA ASP A 105 -9.70 6.98 -4.01
C ASP A 105 -8.93 7.86 -3.01
N ILE A 106 -7.90 8.57 -3.47
CA ILE A 106 -7.05 9.45 -2.66
C ILE A 106 -7.44 10.90 -2.94
N TYR A 107 -7.68 11.65 -1.87
CA TYR A 107 -7.83 13.10 -1.87
C TYR A 107 -6.72 13.69 -1.04
N ILE A 108 -6.05 14.72 -1.55
CA ILE A 108 -4.93 15.34 -0.87
C ILE A 108 -5.04 16.86 -0.87
N GLU A 109 -4.58 17.46 0.23
CA GLU A 109 -4.50 18.91 0.40
C GLU A 109 -3.23 19.26 1.16
N GLY A 110 -2.64 20.41 0.89
CA GLY A 110 -1.43 20.87 1.56
C GLY A 110 -0.19 20.04 1.22
N ALA A 111 0.61 20.48 0.26
CA ALA A 111 1.81 19.75 -0.16
C ALA A 111 2.90 19.77 0.91
N PRO A 112 3.65 18.67 1.07
CA PRO A 112 4.82 18.66 1.96
C PRO A 112 5.94 19.52 1.39
N GLN A 113 6.72 20.17 2.25
CA GLN A 113 7.84 21.02 1.82
C GLN A 113 8.92 20.27 1.02
N TYR A 114 9.09 19.00 1.25
CA TYR A 114 10.06 18.16 0.55
C TYR A 114 9.41 16.93 -0.10
N ARG A 115 8.82 16.07 0.71
CA ARG A 115 8.09 14.88 0.24
C ARG A 115 7.21 14.30 1.33
N SER A 116 6.20 13.54 0.92
CA SER A 116 5.43 12.68 1.82
C SER A 116 5.26 11.28 1.23
N THR A 117 5.14 10.28 2.09
CA THR A 117 4.74 8.93 1.69
C THR A 117 3.24 8.91 1.45
N VAL A 118 2.83 8.27 0.37
CA VAL A 118 1.43 7.98 0.04
C VAL A 118 1.14 6.50 0.25
N PHE A 119 2.05 5.66 -0.24
CA PHE A 119 1.93 4.21 -0.16
C PHE A 119 3.31 3.56 -0.08
N GLN A 120 3.45 2.53 0.75
CA GLN A 120 4.68 1.73 0.78
C GLN A 120 4.41 0.28 1.15
N ILE A 121 5.26 -0.60 0.65
CA ILE A 121 5.37 -1.97 1.14
C ILE A 121 6.66 -2.04 1.94
N HIS A 122 6.55 -2.44 3.19
CA HIS A 122 7.66 -2.55 4.12
C HIS A 122 7.88 -4.01 4.51
N ASP A 123 9.12 -4.40 4.73
CA ASP A 123 9.51 -5.76 5.13
C ASP A 123 10.10 -5.83 6.55
N GLY A 124 9.95 -4.75 7.31
CA GLY A 124 10.48 -4.68 8.69
C GLY A 124 11.98 -4.44 8.78
N ARG A 125 12.69 -4.14 7.67
CA ARG A 125 14.12 -3.82 7.73
C ARG A 125 14.40 -2.59 8.59
N ASN A 126 15.41 -2.65 9.42
CA ASN A 126 15.74 -1.58 10.38
C ASN A 126 16.37 -0.36 9.71
N LYS A 127 17.08 -0.56 8.62
CA LYS A 127 17.79 0.50 7.90
C LYS A 127 17.54 0.39 6.40
N GLY A 128 17.44 1.53 5.75
CA GLY A 128 17.29 1.61 4.31
C GLY A 128 15.86 1.93 3.85
N ALA A 129 15.69 2.01 2.54
CA ALA A 129 14.40 2.27 1.92
C ALA A 129 13.50 1.03 1.98
N PRO A 130 12.18 1.21 2.09
CA PRO A 130 11.26 0.08 1.93
C PRO A 130 11.41 -0.56 0.54
N PRO A 131 11.11 -1.86 0.39
CA PRO A 131 11.21 -2.58 -0.89
C PRO A 131 10.45 -1.90 -2.02
N SER A 132 9.36 -1.24 -1.70
CA SER A 132 8.57 -0.49 -2.67
C SER A 132 7.88 0.69 -2.01
N TRP A 133 8.02 1.87 -2.62
CA TRP A 133 7.53 3.12 -2.04
C TRP A 133 7.03 4.08 -3.13
N ILE A 134 5.90 4.70 -2.85
CA ILE A 134 5.37 5.84 -3.59
C ILE A 134 5.14 7.01 -2.64
N GLY A 135 5.62 8.15 -3.02
CA GLY A 135 5.39 9.42 -2.32
C GLY A 135 5.04 10.53 -3.28
N VAL A 136 4.75 11.68 -2.70
CA VAL A 136 4.44 12.91 -3.43
C VAL A 136 5.40 14.01 -3.01
N GLY A 137 5.84 14.84 -3.97
CA GLY A 137 6.65 16.04 -3.74
C GLY A 137 5.80 17.30 -3.60
N MET A 138 6.47 18.46 -3.42
CA MET A 138 5.81 19.78 -3.33
C MET A 138 4.98 20.12 -4.56
N ASP A 139 5.41 19.65 -5.72
CA ASP A 139 4.79 19.84 -7.03
C ASP A 139 3.68 18.81 -7.33
N TRP A 140 3.23 18.10 -6.31
CA TRP A 140 2.25 17.02 -6.41
C TRP A 140 2.68 15.85 -7.29
N LYS A 141 3.89 15.87 -7.80
CA LYS A 141 4.49 14.83 -8.61
C LYS A 141 4.75 13.57 -7.79
N LEU A 142 4.30 12.44 -8.31
CA LEU A 142 4.60 11.16 -7.70
C LEU A 142 6.07 10.79 -7.88
N LYS A 143 6.67 10.37 -6.79
CA LYS A 143 8.05 9.89 -6.68
C LYS A 143 8.03 8.41 -6.32
N TYR A 144 8.95 7.66 -6.91
CA TYR A 144 9.06 6.22 -6.72
C TYR A 144 10.43 5.90 -6.13
N LYS A 145 10.46 4.96 -5.19
CA LYS A 145 11.70 4.52 -4.56
C LYS A 145 11.69 3.01 -4.33
N PHE A 146 12.83 2.43 -4.53
CA PHE A 146 13.17 1.04 -4.23
C PHE A 146 14.61 1.02 -3.70
N PRO A 147 15.05 -0.02 -2.97
CA PRO A 147 16.42 -0.12 -2.47
C PRO A 147 17.44 -0.07 -3.60
N ARG A 148 18.43 0.79 -3.50
CA ARG A 148 19.49 0.91 -4.50
C ARG A 148 20.26 -0.40 -4.59
N GLY A 149 20.57 -0.83 -5.83
CA GLY A 149 21.31 -2.06 -6.12
C GLY A 149 20.52 -3.36 -5.96
N GLU A 150 19.25 -3.30 -5.43
CA GLU A 150 18.43 -4.49 -5.26
C GLU A 150 17.46 -4.73 -6.41
N CYS A 151 17.25 -3.73 -7.27
CA CYS A 151 16.36 -3.85 -8.41
C CYS A 151 16.92 -3.15 -9.65
N PRO A 152 17.24 -3.90 -10.72
CA PRO A 152 17.70 -3.35 -11.97
C PRO A 152 16.69 -2.40 -12.62
N ALA A 153 17.18 -1.43 -13.40
CA ALA A 153 16.34 -0.40 -14.00
C ALA A 153 15.23 -0.94 -14.93
N GLU A 154 15.48 -2.06 -15.60
CA GLU A 154 14.50 -2.73 -16.46
C GLU A 154 13.36 -3.37 -15.65
N LYS A 155 13.63 -3.78 -14.41
CA LYS A 155 12.66 -4.39 -13.47
C LYS A 155 11.95 -3.35 -12.62
N CYS A 156 12.66 -2.30 -12.20
CA CYS A 156 12.14 -1.27 -11.32
C CYS A 156 12.19 0.09 -12.00
N LYS A 157 11.12 0.46 -12.66
CA LYS A 157 11.09 1.72 -13.39
C LYS A 157 9.79 2.50 -13.23
N LYS A 158 9.92 3.81 -13.32
CA LYS A 158 8.83 4.72 -13.60
C LYS A 158 8.42 4.53 -15.07
N ILE A 159 7.16 4.26 -15.32
CA ILE A 159 6.61 4.13 -16.67
C ILE A 159 6.18 5.50 -17.19
N LYS A 160 5.50 6.27 -16.33
CA LYS A 160 4.92 7.57 -16.65
C LYS A 160 5.16 8.56 -15.51
N THR A 161 5.39 9.82 -15.84
CA THR A 161 5.29 10.89 -14.87
C THR A 161 3.83 11.09 -14.52
N ALA A 162 3.51 11.06 -13.24
CA ALA A 162 2.15 11.20 -12.75
C ALA A 162 2.08 12.22 -11.61
N TYR A 163 0.96 12.88 -11.51
CA TYR A 163 0.69 13.92 -10.51
C TYR A 163 -0.61 13.57 -9.80
N LEU A 164 -0.64 13.76 -8.49
CA LEU A 164 -1.90 13.80 -7.77
C LEU A 164 -2.52 15.18 -7.96
N LYS A 165 -3.82 15.23 -8.12
CA LYS A 165 -4.58 16.47 -8.26
C LYS A 165 -5.14 16.86 -6.89
N PRO A 166 -4.73 18.00 -6.31
CA PRO A 166 -5.24 18.46 -5.02
C PRO A 166 -6.75 18.70 -5.09
N GLY A 167 -7.47 18.35 -4.03
CA GLY A 167 -8.93 18.50 -3.96
C GLY A 167 -9.75 17.61 -4.89
N GLU A 168 -9.10 16.91 -5.83
CA GLU A 168 -9.77 16.00 -6.76
C GLU A 168 -9.61 14.54 -6.33
N LYS A 169 -10.47 13.69 -6.89
CA LYS A 169 -10.37 12.25 -6.77
C LYS A 169 -9.21 11.69 -7.60
N ASN A 170 -8.28 11.05 -6.94
CA ASN A 170 -7.16 10.34 -7.55
C ASN A 170 -7.35 8.84 -7.31
N ARG A 171 -7.80 8.08 -8.30
CA ARG A 171 -7.97 6.63 -8.15
C ARG A 171 -6.62 5.92 -8.20
N PHE A 172 -6.21 5.39 -7.06
CA PHE A 172 -4.93 4.68 -6.90
C PHE A 172 -5.15 3.17 -6.80
N LYS A 173 -4.29 2.41 -7.48
CA LYS A 173 -4.27 0.95 -7.39
C LYS A 173 -2.84 0.43 -7.32
N ALA A 174 -2.62 -0.56 -6.45
CA ALA A 174 -1.42 -1.38 -6.43
C ALA A 174 -1.81 -2.85 -6.64
N SER A 175 -1.26 -3.47 -7.68
CA SER A 175 -1.34 -4.92 -7.91
C SER A 175 -0.04 -5.55 -7.45
N ILE A 176 -0.10 -6.38 -6.41
CA ILE A 176 1.05 -6.89 -5.68
C ILE A 176 1.07 -8.40 -5.79
N ASP A 177 2.22 -8.99 -6.11
CA ASP A 177 2.46 -10.43 -5.99
C ASP A 177 3.61 -10.68 -5.01
N TYR A 178 3.30 -11.25 -3.85
CA TYR A 178 4.28 -11.61 -2.83
C TYR A 178 4.60 -13.10 -2.88
N GLN A 179 5.84 -13.40 -3.25
CA GLN A 179 6.37 -14.75 -3.36
C GLN A 179 7.20 -15.12 -2.12
N LYS A 180 6.66 -15.99 -1.26
CA LYS A 180 7.32 -16.39 0.00
C LYS A 180 8.61 -17.18 -0.24
N LYS A 181 8.62 -18.08 -1.24
CA LYS A 181 9.79 -18.93 -1.54
C LYS A 181 11.01 -18.12 -1.97
N SER A 182 10.82 -17.23 -2.95
CA SER A 182 11.87 -16.32 -3.44
C SER A 182 12.12 -15.11 -2.53
N LYS A 183 11.26 -14.87 -1.54
CA LYS A 183 11.26 -13.66 -0.70
C LYS A 183 11.32 -12.39 -1.55
N SER A 184 10.48 -12.33 -2.57
CA SER A 184 10.40 -11.19 -3.49
C SER A 184 8.99 -10.67 -3.64
N LEU A 185 8.90 -9.45 -4.14
CA LEU A 185 7.64 -8.81 -4.51
C LEU A 185 7.69 -8.34 -5.95
N THR A 186 6.54 -8.48 -6.64
CA THR A 186 6.26 -7.74 -7.87
C THR A 186 5.10 -6.80 -7.61
N VAL A 187 5.25 -5.53 -8.01
CA VAL A 187 4.21 -4.51 -7.79
C VAL A 187 4.04 -3.68 -9.06
N PHE A 188 2.79 -3.55 -9.48
CA PHE A 188 2.37 -2.64 -10.55
C PHE A 188 1.51 -1.55 -9.95
N TYR A 189 1.83 -0.30 -10.22
CA TYR A 189 1.14 0.87 -9.71
C TYR A 189 0.36 1.57 -10.81
N TYR A 190 -0.85 1.96 -10.47
CA TYR A 190 -1.76 2.65 -11.38
C TYR A 190 -2.31 3.90 -10.71
N LEU A 191 -2.48 4.96 -11.49
CA LEU A 191 -3.22 6.16 -11.14
C LEU A 191 -4.24 6.43 -12.23
N ASN A 192 -5.50 6.59 -11.86
CA ASN A 192 -6.61 6.83 -12.77
C ASN A 192 -6.65 5.80 -13.93
N ASN A 193 -6.44 4.52 -13.58
CA ASN A 193 -6.39 3.34 -14.46
C ASN A 193 -5.16 3.26 -15.39
N GLU A 194 -4.24 4.21 -15.36
CA GLU A 194 -3.00 4.17 -16.15
C GLU A 194 -1.84 3.62 -15.30
N MET A 195 -1.04 2.72 -15.88
CA MET A 195 0.17 2.21 -15.22
C MET A 195 1.22 3.31 -15.13
N ILE A 196 1.67 3.61 -13.91
CA ILE A 196 2.61 4.70 -13.63
C ILE A 196 4.01 4.20 -13.24
N ALA A 197 4.10 3.02 -12.63
CA ALA A 197 5.38 2.41 -12.26
C ALA A 197 5.25 0.90 -12.12
N LYS A 198 6.40 0.21 -12.21
CA LYS A 198 6.53 -1.21 -11.89
C LYS A 198 7.78 -1.47 -11.06
N HIS A 199 7.67 -2.41 -10.12
CA HIS A 199 8.78 -2.98 -9.36
C HIS A 199 8.64 -4.50 -9.45
N VAL A 200 9.54 -5.16 -10.17
CA VAL A 200 9.45 -6.60 -10.49
C VAL A 200 10.55 -7.35 -9.76
N ASP A 201 10.19 -8.44 -9.06
CA ASP A 201 11.09 -9.31 -8.32
C ASP A 201 12.00 -8.58 -7.33
N VAL A 202 11.46 -7.54 -6.67
CA VAL A 202 12.21 -6.79 -5.66
C VAL A 202 12.46 -7.70 -4.45
N PRO A 203 13.71 -7.92 -4.06
CA PRO A 203 14.02 -8.80 -2.95
C PRO A 203 13.59 -8.18 -1.61
N LEU A 204 13.01 -9.00 -0.75
CA LEU A 204 12.78 -8.66 0.64
C LEU A 204 14.04 -8.91 1.47
N SER A 205 14.21 -8.16 2.55
CA SER A 205 15.35 -8.31 3.44
C SER A 205 15.45 -9.73 4.00
N LYS A 206 16.66 -10.29 3.99
CA LYS A 206 16.95 -11.57 4.68
C LYS A 206 16.82 -11.44 6.20
N LYS A 207 17.16 -10.27 6.74
CA LYS A 207 17.06 -9.90 8.17
C LYS A 207 15.83 -9.00 8.37
N MET A 208 14.65 -9.58 8.21
CA MET A 208 13.42 -8.88 8.56
C MET A 208 13.34 -8.83 10.09
N THR A 209 13.48 -7.64 10.63
CA THR A 209 13.25 -7.36 12.04
C THR A 209 11.76 -7.29 12.36
N ASP A 210 11.44 -7.16 13.64
CA ASP A 210 10.07 -7.17 14.11
C ASP A 210 9.25 -5.98 13.58
N GLY A 211 8.53 -6.23 12.52
CA GLY A 211 7.46 -5.34 12.09
C GLY A 211 6.19 -5.55 12.94
N PRO A 212 5.14 -4.74 12.75
CA PRO A 212 3.91 -4.80 13.54
C PRO A 212 3.18 -6.16 13.47
N TYR A 213 3.60 -7.04 12.58
CA TYR A 213 3.04 -8.38 12.37
C TYR A 213 4.03 -9.52 12.69
N GLY A 214 5.17 -9.20 13.28
CA GLY A 214 6.24 -10.14 13.60
C GLY A 214 7.23 -10.36 12.45
N PRO A 215 8.29 -11.16 12.71
CA PRO A 215 9.39 -11.35 11.77
C PRO A 215 8.92 -11.96 10.44
N SER A 216 9.60 -11.56 9.37
CA SER A 216 9.37 -12.09 8.01
C SER A 216 7.94 -11.89 7.47
N LYS A 217 7.21 -10.90 7.95
CA LYS A 217 5.86 -10.59 7.49
C LYS A 217 5.80 -9.20 6.88
N PRO A 218 5.94 -9.07 5.56
CA PRO A 218 5.82 -7.79 4.89
C PRO A 218 4.41 -7.22 5.07
N TYR A 219 4.31 -5.89 4.98
CA TYR A 219 3.07 -5.17 5.22
C TYR A 219 2.98 -3.91 4.35
N ILE A 220 1.76 -3.57 4.00
CA ILE A 220 1.40 -2.31 3.36
C ILE A 220 1.32 -1.23 4.44
N LYS A 221 1.76 -0.02 4.11
CA LYS A 221 1.51 1.20 4.89
C LYS A 221 0.90 2.25 3.98
N ILE A 222 -0.09 2.94 4.51
CA ILE A 222 -0.67 4.15 3.91
C ILE A 222 -0.74 5.25 4.96
N GLY A 223 -0.78 6.48 4.52
CA GLY A 223 -0.84 7.64 5.39
C GLY A 223 0.15 8.72 5.01
N ILE A 224 0.45 9.59 5.94
CA ILE A 224 1.40 10.67 5.78
C ILE A 224 2.69 10.33 6.51
N TYR A 225 3.81 10.32 5.81
CA TYR A 225 5.15 10.43 6.38
C TYR A 225 5.85 11.58 5.67
N ARG A 226 5.78 12.74 6.27
CA ARG A 226 6.17 14.03 5.73
C ARG A 226 7.56 14.41 6.22
N ILE A 227 8.42 14.79 5.28
CA ILE A 227 9.72 15.42 5.55
C ILE A 227 9.63 16.87 5.12
N GLY A 228 9.91 17.77 6.07
CA GLY A 228 9.67 19.19 5.90
C GLY A 228 8.18 19.54 5.99
N GLU A 229 7.89 20.74 6.41
CA GLU A 229 6.53 21.20 6.65
C GLU A 229 6.24 22.54 5.99
N THR A 230 5.04 22.67 5.46
CA THR A 230 4.52 23.89 4.85
C THR A 230 3.17 24.30 5.43
N GLY A 231 2.82 23.79 6.61
CA GLY A 231 1.52 23.96 7.22
C GLY A 231 0.76 22.64 7.34
N THR A 232 -0.55 22.66 7.19
CA THR A 232 -1.39 21.46 7.26
C THR A 232 -1.25 20.63 5.99
N THR A 233 -1.11 19.33 6.14
CA THR A 233 -1.18 18.35 5.06
C THR A 233 -2.24 17.31 5.41
N SER A 234 -3.18 17.05 4.52
CA SER A 234 -4.20 16.02 4.70
C SER A 234 -4.26 15.02 3.55
N PHE A 235 -4.42 13.75 3.86
CA PHE A 235 -4.64 12.66 2.90
C PHE A 235 -5.86 11.88 3.34
N ALA A 236 -6.90 11.88 2.50
CA ALA A 236 -8.06 11.02 2.69
C ALA A 236 -8.00 9.84 1.71
N TYR A 237 -8.21 8.64 2.23
CA TYR A 237 -8.35 7.41 1.45
C TYR A 237 -9.77 6.91 1.63
N ASN A 238 -10.55 6.93 0.54
CA ASN A 238 -11.94 6.52 0.53
C ASN A 238 -12.13 5.30 -0.38
N ASN A 239 -13.24 4.58 -0.22
CA ASN A 239 -13.54 3.40 -1.04
C ASN A 239 -12.39 2.38 -1.04
N LEU A 240 -11.78 2.17 0.13
CA LEU A 240 -10.61 1.34 0.27
C LEU A 240 -10.99 -0.14 0.15
N ILE A 241 -10.41 -0.79 -0.85
CA ILE A 241 -10.59 -2.20 -1.13
C ILE A 241 -9.26 -2.92 -1.08
N ILE A 242 -9.20 -4.03 -0.36
CA ILE A 242 -8.06 -4.93 -0.39
C ILE A 242 -8.55 -6.38 -0.57
N LYS A 243 -8.10 -7.01 -1.64
CA LYS A 243 -8.44 -8.38 -2.00
C LYS A 243 -7.18 -9.21 -2.14
N ASN A 244 -7.23 -10.46 -1.73
CA ASN A 244 -6.11 -11.40 -1.85
C ASN A 244 -6.57 -12.71 -2.48
N LYS A 245 -5.71 -13.24 -3.34
CA LYS A 245 -5.80 -14.56 -3.93
C LYS A 245 -4.50 -15.30 -3.67
N LYS A 246 -4.57 -16.46 -3.01
CA LYS A 246 -3.39 -17.30 -2.84
C LYS A 246 -2.96 -17.84 -4.19
N THR A 247 -1.69 -17.71 -4.53
CA THR A 247 -1.07 -18.53 -5.58
C THR A 247 -0.74 -19.89 -5.00
N LYS A 248 -1.12 -20.93 -5.71
CA LYS A 248 -0.78 -22.32 -5.36
C LYS A 248 0.73 -22.56 -5.37
#